data_eb4209bf28ff05e8458b434672417829
#
_entry.id   eb4209bf28ff05e8458b434672417829
#
_cell.length_a   1.000
_cell.length_b   1.000
_cell.length_c   1.000
_cell.angle_alpha   90.00
_cell.angle_beta   90.00
_cell.angle_gamma   90.00
#
_symmetry.space_group_name_H-M   'P 1'
#
loop_
_entity.id
_entity.type
_entity.pdbx_description
1 polymer ?
#
loop_
_entity_poly.entity_id
_entity_poly.type
_entity_poly.pdbx_seq_one_letter_code
_entity_poly.pdbx_strand_id
1 'polypeptide(L)'
;MPGRKKNGQIIFADFPEFRPNMSPKEIFRAGSFGGTYWRPIFSSVTRKKYQNQHKKYPKTWWRGIHEHYLTNEWENYDNSINTYKVKVGTTLEFWESKDWIDPKHPYGWMQWYCDFYTGKRSHDDERQIKRWKDLAGEKGRFRLWLINMISDANTRYDDMKISPGIRQTLQHWGYRLTKEDFFLLKK
;
A
#
# COMPACT_ATOMS: atom_id res chain seq x y z
N MET A 1 8.35 13.25 11.14
CA MET A 1 7.23 12.57 10.43
C MET A 1 6.63 13.54 9.42
N PRO A 2 6.14 13.08 8.27
CA PRO A 2 5.58 13.97 7.26
C PRO A 2 4.35 14.71 7.77
N GLY A 3 4.07 15.86 7.16
CA GLY A 3 2.85 16.63 7.43
C GLY A 3 1.60 15.99 6.83
N ARG A 4 0.40 16.44 7.23
CA ARG A 4 -0.86 16.01 6.63
C ARG A 4 -1.76 17.21 6.37
N LYS A 5 -2.34 17.30 5.17
CA LYS A 5 -3.34 18.31 4.83
C LYS A 5 -4.72 17.98 5.40
N LYS A 6 -5.61 18.98 5.44
CA LYS A 6 -7.03 18.78 5.87
C LYS A 6 -7.77 17.74 5.04
N ASN A 7 -7.44 17.60 3.76
CA ASN A 7 -8.03 16.59 2.85
C ASN A 7 -7.41 15.18 3.03
N GLY A 8 -6.56 14.97 4.03
CA GLY A 8 -5.94 13.69 4.34
C GLY A 8 -4.63 13.39 3.62
N GLN A 9 -4.24 14.19 2.63
CA GLN A 9 -2.98 13.97 1.88
C GLN A 9 -1.77 14.13 2.80
N ILE A 10 -0.86 13.16 2.72
CA ILE A 10 0.43 13.16 3.42
C ILE A 10 1.43 13.91 2.55
N ILE A 11 2.20 14.80 3.18
CA ILE A 11 3.12 15.71 2.49
C ILE A 11 4.54 15.38 2.90
N PHE A 12 5.36 15.15 1.90
CA PHE A 12 6.81 15.02 2.01
C PHE A 12 7.44 16.26 1.37
N ALA A 13 8.18 17.04 2.15
CA ALA A 13 8.72 18.33 1.69
C ALA A 13 9.71 18.18 0.53
N ASP A 14 10.48 17.09 0.56
CA ASP A 14 11.49 16.73 -0.44
C ASP A 14 10.92 16.03 -1.68
N PHE A 15 9.69 15.51 -1.60
CA PHE A 15 8.97 14.85 -2.71
C PHE A 15 7.50 15.29 -2.76
N PRO A 16 7.23 16.54 -3.13
CA PRO A 16 5.88 17.12 -3.06
C PRO A 16 4.86 16.48 -4.01
N GLU A 17 5.33 15.74 -5.00
CA GLU A 17 4.49 14.97 -5.92
C GLU A 17 4.01 13.63 -5.36
N PHE A 18 4.65 13.11 -4.30
CA PHE A 18 4.22 11.89 -3.62
C PHE A 18 3.20 12.22 -2.54
N ARG A 19 1.92 11.98 -2.83
CA ARG A 19 0.78 12.41 -2.01
C ARG A 19 -0.17 11.28 -1.65
N PRO A 20 0.30 10.22 -0.97
CA PRO A 20 -0.60 9.21 -0.43
C PRO A 20 -1.52 9.85 0.61
N ASN A 21 -2.66 9.20 0.91
CA ASN A 21 -3.56 9.66 1.97
C ASN A 21 -3.79 8.63 3.08
N MET A 22 -3.05 7.53 3.02
CA MET A 22 -2.98 6.53 4.09
C MET A 22 -1.52 6.31 4.49
N SER A 23 -1.22 6.50 5.77
CA SER A 23 0.09 6.15 6.35
C SER A 23 0.25 4.63 6.44
N PRO A 24 1.49 4.11 6.60
CA PRO A 24 1.72 2.70 6.85
C PRO A 24 0.88 2.14 8.00
N LYS A 25 0.81 2.86 9.11
CA LYS A 25 -0.04 2.52 10.25
C LYS A 25 -1.51 2.34 9.86
N GLU A 26 -2.06 3.28 9.08
CA GLU A 26 -3.47 3.23 8.66
C GLU A 26 -3.74 2.09 7.69
N ILE A 27 -2.81 1.78 6.78
CA ILE A 27 -2.94 0.66 5.84
C ILE A 27 -3.06 -0.67 6.59
N PHE A 28 -2.16 -0.92 7.54
CA PHE A 28 -2.19 -2.17 8.30
C PHE A 28 -3.39 -2.25 9.24
N ARG A 29 -3.75 -1.14 9.91
CA ARG A 29 -4.93 -1.10 10.80
C ARG A 29 -6.25 -1.24 10.09
N ALA A 30 -6.34 -0.79 8.85
CA ALA A 30 -7.54 -0.97 8.04
C ALA A 30 -7.74 -2.43 7.60
N GLY A 31 -6.69 -3.25 7.62
CA GLY A 31 -6.71 -4.62 7.15
C GLY A 31 -6.19 -4.73 5.72
N SER A 32 -5.01 -5.31 5.59
CA SER A 32 -4.27 -5.37 4.32
C SER A 32 -3.42 -6.62 4.22
N PHE A 33 -3.12 -7.02 2.98
CA PHE A 33 -2.20 -8.10 2.63
C PHE A 33 -2.60 -9.48 3.18
N GLY A 34 -3.86 -9.68 3.56
CA GLY A 34 -4.34 -10.94 4.14
C GLY A 34 -3.56 -11.39 5.36
N GLY A 35 -2.93 -10.46 6.08
CA GLY A 35 -2.10 -10.75 7.25
C GLY A 35 -0.70 -11.27 6.96
N THR A 36 -0.24 -11.31 5.71
CA THR A 36 0.98 -12.05 5.32
C THR A 36 2.18 -11.16 5.03
N TYR A 37 2.05 -9.84 5.12
CA TYR A 37 3.10 -8.95 4.58
C TYR A 37 4.46 -9.14 5.27
N TRP A 38 4.49 -9.18 6.59
CA TRP A 38 5.72 -9.29 7.38
C TRP A 38 6.09 -10.73 7.75
N ARG A 39 5.57 -11.73 7.01
CA ARG A 39 5.92 -13.13 7.21
C ARG A 39 7.43 -13.37 7.15
N PRO A 40 7.95 -14.46 7.69
CA PRO A 40 9.29 -14.89 7.37
C PRO A 40 9.46 -15.10 5.87
N ILE A 41 10.55 -14.58 5.29
CA ILE A 41 10.89 -14.77 3.88
C ILE A 41 12.34 -15.17 3.70
N PHE A 42 12.63 -15.84 2.60
CA PHE A 42 13.96 -15.91 2.00
C PHE A 42 13.94 -15.04 0.75
N SER A 43 14.81 -14.02 0.69
CA SER A 43 14.93 -13.19 -0.51
C SER A 43 16.01 -13.77 -1.43
N SER A 44 15.63 -14.07 -2.67
CA SER A 44 16.58 -14.52 -3.71
C SER A 44 17.50 -13.39 -4.15
N VAL A 45 17.04 -12.13 -4.07
CA VAL A 45 17.79 -10.93 -4.41
C VAL A 45 18.96 -10.70 -3.45
N THR A 46 18.71 -10.81 -2.14
CA THR A 46 19.75 -10.59 -1.12
C THR A 46 20.40 -11.89 -0.63
N ARG A 47 19.85 -13.06 -0.98
CA ARG A 47 20.24 -14.39 -0.51
C ARG A 47 20.23 -14.50 1.03
N LYS A 48 19.28 -13.84 1.68
CA LYS A 48 19.14 -13.78 3.14
C LYS A 48 17.73 -14.13 3.58
N LYS A 49 17.62 -14.67 4.79
CA LYS A 49 16.35 -14.85 5.49
C LYS A 49 16.00 -13.60 6.29
N TYR A 50 14.74 -13.23 6.29
CA TYR A 50 14.20 -12.12 7.04
C TYR A 50 12.98 -12.56 7.84
N GLN A 51 12.88 -12.06 9.07
CA GLN A 51 11.72 -12.26 9.95
C GLN A 51 11.59 -11.07 10.90
N ASN A 52 10.42 -10.88 11.48
CA ASN A 52 10.18 -9.84 12.48
C ASN A 52 10.51 -8.41 12.00
N GLN A 53 10.52 -8.14 10.69
CA GLN A 53 10.95 -6.85 10.16
C GLN A 53 10.01 -5.70 10.53
N HIS A 54 8.73 -5.98 10.81
CA HIS A 54 7.79 -4.99 11.32
C HIS A 54 8.24 -4.38 12.66
N LYS A 55 9.01 -5.12 13.48
CA LYS A 55 9.51 -4.66 14.78
C LYS A 55 10.54 -3.52 14.68
N LYS A 56 11.04 -3.22 13.48
CA LYS A 56 11.93 -2.07 13.21
C LYS A 56 11.19 -0.72 13.20
N TYR A 57 9.86 -0.75 13.11
CA TYR A 57 9.02 0.43 13.05
C TYR A 57 8.37 0.73 14.41
N PRO A 58 7.79 1.94 14.60
CA PRO A 58 7.21 2.31 15.89
C PRO A 58 6.18 1.31 16.41
N LYS A 59 6.32 0.86 17.65
CA LYS A 59 5.38 -0.09 18.29
C LYS A 59 3.93 0.40 18.25
N THR A 60 3.72 1.71 18.21
CA THR A 60 2.38 2.32 18.10
C THR A 60 1.65 1.99 16.79
N TRP A 61 2.38 1.56 15.74
CA TRP A 61 1.76 1.14 14.49
C TRP A 61 1.04 -0.19 14.63
N TRP A 62 1.58 -1.07 15.47
CA TRP A 62 1.14 -2.47 15.63
C TRP A 62 0.31 -2.70 16.89
N ARG A 63 0.25 -1.72 17.81
CA ARG A 63 -0.48 -1.87 19.08
C ARG A 63 -1.95 -2.25 18.83
N GLY A 64 -2.37 -3.40 19.37
CA GLY A 64 -3.72 -3.93 19.21
C GLY A 64 -3.98 -4.66 17.91
N ILE A 65 -2.96 -4.83 17.05
CA ILE A 65 -3.03 -5.76 15.91
C ILE A 65 -2.39 -7.07 16.38
N HIS A 66 -3.13 -8.17 16.27
CA HIS A 66 -2.60 -9.48 16.58
C HIS A 66 -1.48 -9.84 15.58
N GLU A 67 -0.39 -10.44 16.03
CA GLU A 67 0.77 -10.74 15.20
C GLU A 67 0.42 -11.58 13.96
N HIS A 68 -0.52 -12.50 14.10
CA HIS A 68 -1.09 -13.28 12.99
C HIS A 68 -1.63 -12.41 11.82
N TYR A 69 -2.08 -11.20 12.09
CA TYR A 69 -2.55 -10.26 11.04
C TYR A 69 -1.42 -9.48 10.37
N LEU A 70 -0.16 -9.80 10.71
CA LEU A 70 1.03 -9.16 10.14
C LEU A 70 2.00 -10.17 9.53
N THR A 71 2.14 -11.35 10.14
CA THR A 71 3.24 -12.30 9.89
C THR A 71 2.78 -13.69 9.48
N ASN A 72 1.50 -13.85 9.15
CA ASN A 72 0.95 -15.13 8.72
C ASN A 72 1.66 -15.62 7.44
N GLU A 73 1.84 -16.93 7.29
CA GLU A 73 2.45 -17.51 6.09
C GLU A 73 1.58 -17.25 4.84
N TRP A 74 2.21 -17.22 3.68
CA TRP A 74 1.52 -16.88 2.43
C TRP A 74 0.37 -17.84 2.09
N GLU A 75 0.54 -19.12 2.39
CA GLU A 75 -0.46 -20.18 2.20
C GLU A 75 -1.72 -19.94 3.03
N ASN A 76 -1.59 -19.22 4.12
CA ASN A 76 -2.64 -18.86 5.06
C ASN A 76 -3.16 -17.42 4.82
N TYR A 77 -3.03 -16.90 3.59
CA TYR A 77 -3.59 -15.60 3.24
C TYR A 77 -5.09 -15.54 3.53
N ASP A 78 -5.49 -14.65 4.42
CA ASP A 78 -6.88 -14.54 4.86
C ASP A 78 -7.55 -13.28 4.27
N ASN A 79 -8.45 -13.48 3.32
CA ASN A 79 -9.23 -12.39 2.72
C ASN A 79 -10.06 -11.62 3.76
N SER A 80 -10.50 -12.28 4.84
CA SER A 80 -11.32 -11.66 5.88
C SER A 80 -10.58 -10.56 6.66
N ILE A 81 -9.25 -10.59 6.64
CA ILE A 81 -8.40 -9.54 7.22
C ILE A 81 -8.47 -8.26 6.38
N ASN A 82 -8.57 -8.38 5.06
CA ASN A 82 -8.58 -7.23 4.17
C ASN A 82 -9.84 -6.37 4.34
N THR A 83 -9.69 -5.06 4.19
CA THR A 83 -10.82 -4.11 4.27
C THR A 83 -11.96 -4.51 3.34
N TYR A 84 -11.64 -4.89 2.10
CA TYR A 84 -12.63 -5.19 1.05
C TYR A 84 -12.85 -6.69 0.85
N LYS A 85 -12.34 -7.55 1.75
CA LYS A 85 -12.59 -9.00 1.79
C LYS A 85 -12.18 -9.76 0.52
N VAL A 86 -11.21 -9.25 -0.22
CA VAL A 86 -10.70 -9.85 -1.46
C VAL A 86 -9.19 -10.01 -1.42
N LYS A 87 -8.68 -11.03 -2.10
CA LYS A 87 -7.25 -11.22 -2.31
C LYS A 87 -6.79 -10.35 -3.46
N VAL A 88 -5.69 -9.61 -3.26
CA VAL A 88 -5.02 -8.84 -4.29
C VAL A 88 -3.50 -8.95 -4.12
N GLY A 89 -2.78 -8.74 -5.22
CA GLY A 89 -1.33 -8.87 -5.26
C GLY A 89 -0.88 -10.26 -5.69
N THR A 90 0.42 -10.40 -5.84
CA THR A 90 1.12 -11.62 -6.27
C THR A 90 2.20 -11.98 -5.26
N THR A 91 2.89 -13.10 -5.49
CA THR A 91 3.91 -13.61 -4.60
C THR A 91 5.21 -12.81 -4.64
N LEU A 92 6.05 -12.97 -3.63
CA LEU A 92 7.38 -12.36 -3.58
C LEU A 92 8.25 -12.86 -4.73
N GLU A 93 8.21 -14.14 -5.03
CA GLU A 93 8.95 -14.78 -6.11
C GLU A 93 8.61 -14.15 -7.47
N PHE A 94 7.33 -13.86 -7.69
CA PHE A 94 6.91 -13.13 -8.90
C PHE A 94 7.52 -11.72 -8.94
N TRP A 95 7.52 -10.99 -7.82
CA TRP A 95 8.11 -9.64 -7.78
C TRP A 95 9.62 -9.66 -7.99
N GLU A 96 10.32 -10.65 -7.40
CA GLU A 96 11.75 -10.84 -7.61
C GLU A 96 12.07 -11.19 -9.07
N SER A 97 11.26 -12.05 -9.71
CA SER A 97 11.43 -12.43 -11.13
C SER A 97 11.21 -11.26 -12.11
N LYS A 98 10.60 -10.17 -11.65
CA LYS A 98 10.35 -8.94 -12.42
C LYS A 98 11.31 -7.80 -12.07
N ASP A 99 12.35 -8.05 -11.31
CA ASP A 99 13.29 -7.04 -10.82
C ASP A 99 12.60 -5.88 -10.08
N TRP A 100 11.48 -6.16 -9.41
CA TRP A 100 10.73 -5.15 -8.67
C TRP A 100 11.23 -4.96 -7.24
N ILE A 101 12.06 -5.88 -6.75
CA ILE A 101 12.59 -5.87 -5.40
C ILE A 101 13.97 -5.22 -5.37
N ASP A 102 14.10 -4.15 -4.61
CA ASP A 102 15.39 -3.56 -4.29
C ASP A 102 16.01 -4.29 -3.09
N PRO A 103 17.34 -4.53 -3.08
CA PRO A 103 18.02 -5.21 -1.95
C PRO A 103 17.84 -4.55 -0.60
N LYS A 104 17.60 -3.23 -0.54
CA LYS A 104 17.30 -2.50 0.70
C LYS A 104 15.92 -2.82 1.26
N HIS A 105 14.99 -3.19 0.38
CA HIS A 105 13.59 -3.40 0.72
C HIS A 105 13.12 -4.79 0.24
N PRO A 106 13.64 -5.89 0.83
CA PRO A 106 13.33 -7.25 0.38
C PRO A 106 11.85 -7.63 0.46
N TYR A 107 11.03 -6.91 1.21
CA TYR A 107 9.56 -7.02 1.20
C TYR A 107 8.88 -6.11 0.17
N GLY A 108 9.65 -5.33 -0.60
CA GLY A 108 9.16 -4.49 -1.68
C GLY A 108 8.52 -3.17 -1.24
N TRP A 109 7.53 -2.72 -2.01
CA TRP A 109 6.91 -1.39 -1.91
C TRP A 109 6.53 -0.96 -0.49
N MET A 110 5.79 -1.79 0.24
CA MET A 110 5.27 -1.37 1.54
C MET A 110 6.37 -1.22 2.60
N GLN A 111 7.45 -2.02 2.52
CA GLN A 111 8.63 -1.83 3.35
C GLN A 111 9.34 -0.52 3.01
N TRP A 112 9.52 -0.25 1.71
CA TRP A 112 10.05 1.04 1.26
C TRP A 112 9.20 2.19 1.79
N TYR A 113 7.87 2.11 1.70
CA TYR A 113 6.98 3.15 2.18
C TYR A 113 7.06 3.35 3.70
N CYS A 114 7.22 2.29 4.47
CA CYS A 114 7.47 2.38 5.92
C CYS A 114 8.77 3.14 6.23
N ASP A 115 9.84 2.83 5.51
CA ASP A 115 11.13 3.50 5.66
C ASP A 115 11.06 4.97 5.22
N PHE A 116 10.46 5.23 4.07
CA PHE A 116 10.28 6.59 3.54
C PHE A 116 9.42 7.44 4.47
N TYR A 117 8.33 6.90 5.00
CA TYR A 117 7.45 7.58 5.95
C TYR A 117 8.15 7.94 7.27
N THR A 118 9.09 7.12 7.72
CA THR A 118 9.90 7.38 8.92
C THR A 118 11.09 8.30 8.67
N GLY A 119 11.24 8.82 7.46
CA GLY A 119 12.26 9.79 7.10
C GLY A 119 13.53 9.20 6.49
N LYS A 120 13.60 7.89 6.29
CA LYS A 120 14.72 7.29 5.56
C LYS A 120 14.59 7.58 4.07
N ARG A 121 15.75 7.67 3.41
CA ARG A 121 15.83 7.89 1.96
C ARG A 121 16.76 6.86 1.34
N SER A 122 16.51 6.55 0.07
CA SER A 122 17.26 5.56 -0.69
C SER A 122 17.40 5.95 -2.15
N HIS A 123 18.30 5.30 -2.87
CA HIS A 123 18.42 5.45 -4.32
C HIS A 123 17.17 5.00 -5.09
N ASP A 124 16.28 4.24 -4.43
CA ASP A 124 15.07 3.68 -5.03
C ASP A 124 13.84 4.61 -4.93
N ASP A 125 13.98 5.76 -4.27
CA ASP A 125 12.85 6.63 -3.93
C ASP A 125 12.14 7.15 -5.19
N GLU A 126 12.86 7.64 -6.18
CA GLU A 126 12.28 8.15 -7.43
C GLU A 126 11.52 7.06 -8.20
N ARG A 127 12.09 5.84 -8.27
CA ARG A 127 11.44 4.70 -8.92
C ARG A 127 10.13 4.31 -8.22
N GLN A 128 10.13 4.24 -6.90
CA GLN A 128 8.95 3.87 -6.13
C GLN A 128 7.87 4.94 -6.20
N ILE A 129 8.25 6.22 -6.13
CA ILE A 129 7.33 7.35 -6.29
C ILE A 129 6.73 7.36 -7.70
N LYS A 130 7.53 7.11 -8.74
CA LYS A 130 7.02 7.00 -10.09
C LYS A 130 5.99 5.87 -10.20
N ARG A 131 6.28 4.68 -9.67
CA ARG A 131 5.33 3.55 -9.64
C ARG A 131 4.03 3.93 -8.94
N TRP A 132 4.12 4.61 -7.80
CA TRP A 132 2.96 5.10 -7.08
C TRP A 132 2.14 6.07 -7.93
N LYS A 133 2.79 7.03 -8.61
CA LYS A 133 2.12 7.98 -9.51
C LYS A 133 1.37 7.27 -10.63
N ASP A 134 1.99 6.26 -11.24
CA ASP A 134 1.43 5.49 -12.34
C ASP A 134 0.25 4.61 -11.91
N LEU A 135 0.17 4.24 -10.62
CA LEU A 135 -0.89 3.39 -10.06
C LEU A 135 -1.99 4.19 -9.36
N ALA A 136 -1.62 5.03 -8.40
CA ALA A 136 -2.51 5.66 -7.43
C ALA A 136 -2.49 7.19 -7.47
N GLY A 137 -1.58 7.82 -8.22
CA GLY A 137 -1.53 9.26 -8.42
C GLY A 137 -2.79 9.80 -9.13
N GLU A 138 -2.86 11.12 -9.33
CA GLU A 138 -4.04 11.78 -9.96
C GLU A 138 -4.40 11.20 -11.34
N LYS A 139 -3.37 10.82 -12.11
CA LYS A 139 -3.52 10.15 -13.42
C LYS A 139 -3.21 8.65 -13.35
N GLY A 140 -3.14 8.10 -12.12
CA GLY A 140 -2.84 6.70 -11.89
C GLY A 140 -3.93 5.78 -12.42
N ARG A 141 -3.50 4.72 -13.13
CA ARG A 141 -4.43 3.83 -13.85
C ARG A 141 -5.51 3.20 -12.97
N PHE A 142 -5.18 2.76 -11.76
CA PHE A 142 -6.16 2.15 -10.86
C PHE A 142 -7.11 3.19 -10.25
N ARG A 143 -6.60 4.40 -9.97
CA ARG A 143 -7.44 5.47 -9.48
C ARG A 143 -8.47 5.90 -10.51
N LEU A 144 -8.04 6.14 -11.76
CA LEU A 144 -8.94 6.51 -12.86
C LEU A 144 -9.91 5.37 -13.18
N TRP A 145 -9.44 4.14 -13.21
CA TRP A 145 -10.30 2.98 -13.43
C TRP A 145 -11.41 2.88 -12.39
N LEU A 146 -11.08 3.02 -11.08
CA LEU A 146 -12.08 3.02 -10.02
C LEU A 146 -13.12 4.13 -10.21
N ILE A 147 -12.67 5.36 -10.53
CA ILE A 147 -13.55 6.50 -10.73
C ILE A 147 -14.52 6.24 -11.90
N ASN A 148 -14.01 5.73 -13.02
CA ASN A 148 -14.85 5.41 -14.18
C ASN A 148 -15.90 4.33 -13.83
N MET A 149 -15.51 3.24 -13.16
CA MET A 149 -16.46 2.18 -12.78
C MET A 149 -17.55 2.68 -11.83
N ILE A 150 -17.23 3.58 -10.89
CA ILE A 150 -18.23 4.18 -10.01
C ILE A 150 -19.16 5.11 -10.81
N SER A 151 -18.60 5.88 -11.75
CA SER A 151 -19.37 6.79 -12.61
C SER A 151 -20.31 6.02 -13.51
N ASP A 152 -19.85 4.95 -14.15
CA ASP A 152 -20.67 4.09 -15.03
C ASP A 152 -21.79 3.40 -14.27
N ALA A 153 -21.51 2.99 -13.03
CA ALA A 153 -22.53 2.40 -12.14
C ALA A 153 -23.49 3.44 -11.55
N ASN A 154 -23.27 4.74 -11.81
CA ASN A 154 -24.07 5.86 -11.29
C ASN A 154 -24.33 5.76 -9.77
N THR A 155 -23.30 5.45 -9.00
CA THR A 155 -23.40 5.25 -7.56
C THR A 155 -22.49 6.20 -6.78
N ARG A 156 -22.45 6.07 -5.46
CA ARG A 156 -21.62 6.91 -4.59
C ARG A 156 -20.15 6.53 -4.70
N TYR A 157 -19.25 7.50 -4.54
CA TYR A 157 -17.79 7.29 -4.56
C TYR A 157 -17.30 6.25 -3.53
N ASP A 158 -18.02 6.11 -2.41
CA ASP A 158 -17.72 5.23 -1.28
C ASP A 158 -18.48 3.90 -1.31
N ASP A 159 -19.19 3.58 -2.40
CA ASP A 159 -19.83 2.29 -2.57
C ASP A 159 -18.77 1.17 -2.65
N MET A 160 -18.63 0.43 -1.55
CA MET A 160 -17.63 -0.63 -1.40
C MET A 160 -17.90 -1.85 -2.30
N LYS A 161 -19.08 -1.97 -2.89
CA LYS A 161 -19.42 -3.06 -3.82
C LYS A 161 -18.77 -2.87 -5.18
N ILE A 162 -18.45 -1.62 -5.54
CA ILE A 162 -17.78 -1.32 -6.81
C ILE A 162 -16.29 -1.57 -6.69
N SER A 163 -15.79 -2.51 -7.47
CA SER A 163 -14.37 -2.84 -7.64
C SER A 163 -13.59 -3.03 -6.32
N PRO A 164 -14.02 -3.96 -5.44
CA PRO A 164 -13.33 -4.18 -4.17
C PRO A 164 -11.85 -4.53 -4.36
N GLY A 165 -11.49 -5.23 -5.44
CA GLY A 165 -10.10 -5.56 -5.78
C GLY A 165 -9.26 -4.31 -6.07
N ILE A 166 -9.79 -3.36 -6.85
CA ILE A 166 -9.08 -2.10 -7.13
C ILE A 166 -8.97 -1.26 -5.86
N ARG A 167 -10.02 -1.19 -5.05
CA ARG A 167 -10.00 -0.48 -3.76
C ARG A 167 -8.96 -1.06 -2.81
N GLN A 168 -8.87 -2.38 -2.70
CA GLN A 168 -7.86 -3.05 -1.87
C GLN A 168 -6.45 -2.80 -2.40
N THR A 169 -6.26 -2.86 -3.72
CA THR A 169 -4.97 -2.56 -4.35
C THR A 169 -4.55 -1.12 -4.05
N LEU A 170 -5.41 -0.14 -4.26
CA LEU A 170 -5.12 1.26 -3.96
C LEU A 170 -4.77 1.47 -2.49
N GLN A 171 -5.48 0.79 -1.56
CA GLN A 171 -5.16 0.82 -0.13
C GLN A 171 -3.75 0.28 0.14
N HIS A 172 -3.35 -0.81 -0.50
CA HIS A 172 -1.98 -1.34 -0.39
C HIS A 172 -0.93 -0.33 -0.89
N TRP A 173 -1.31 0.56 -1.81
CA TRP A 173 -0.47 1.65 -2.32
C TRP A 173 -0.66 2.98 -1.57
N GLY A 174 -1.22 2.95 -0.37
CA GLY A 174 -1.33 4.14 0.49
C GLY A 174 -2.36 5.16 0.05
N TYR A 175 -3.35 4.73 -0.74
CA TYR A 175 -4.39 5.60 -1.24
C TYR A 175 -5.80 5.02 -1.05
N ARG A 176 -6.72 5.89 -0.63
CA ARG A 176 -8.15 5.61 -0.61
C ARG A 176 -8.88 6.74 -1.33
N LEU A 177 -9.80 6.39 -2.24
CA LEU A 177 -10.56 7.37 -2.99
C LEU A 177 -11.38 8.26 -2.04
N THR A 178 -11.23 9.58 -2.20
CA THR A 178 -11.97 10.59 -1.46
C THR A 178 -13.10 11.17 -2.31
N LYS A 179 -14.07 11.80 -1.65
CA LYS A 179 -15.16 12.52 -2.33
C LYS A 179 -14.61 13.63 -3.25
N GLU A 180 -13.66 14.39 -2.73
CA GLU A 180 -13.03 15.49 -3.48
C GLU A 180 -12.36 14.98 -4.75
N ASP A 181 -11.53 13.93 -4.64
CA ASP A 181 -10.83 13.34 -5.77
C ASP A 181 -11.80 12.75 -6.81
N PHE A 182 -12.89 12.14 -6.36
CA PHE A 182 -13.91 11.60 -7.26
C PHE A 182 -14.55 12.71 -8.10
N PHE A 183 -15.00 13.80 -7.47
CA PHE A 183 -15.66 14.88 -8.21
C PHE A 183 -14.70 15.72 -9.05
N LEU A 184 -13.43 15.82 -8.65
CA LEU A 184 -12.42 16.52 -9.43
C LEU A 184 -12.05 15.77 -10.72
N LEU A 185 -12.03 14.44 -10.68
CA LEU A 185 -11.53 13.61 -11.77
C LEU A 185 -12.63 12.86 -12.55
N LYS A 186 -13.87 12.89 -12.07
CA LYS A 186 -15.03 12.37 -12.80
C LYS A 186 -15.22 13.21 -14.08
N LYS A 187 -15.18 12.55 -15.24
CA LYS A 187 -15.46 13.15 -16.55
C LYS A 187 -16.95 13.24 -16.81
#